data_199e628bef9534d8ab3c17bf0ac6aaf1
#
_entry.id   199e628bef9534d8ab3c17bf0ac6aaf1
#
_cell.length_a   1.000
_cell.length_b   1.000
_cell.length_c   1.000
_cell.angle_alpha   90.00
_cell.angle_beta   90.00
_cell.angle_gamma   90.00
#
_symmetry.space_group_name_H-M   'P 1'
#
loop_
_entity.id
_entity.type
_entity.pdbx_description
1 polymer ?
#
loop_
_entity_poly.entity_id
_entity_poly.type
_entity_poly.pdbx_seq_one_letter_code
_entity_poly.pdbx_strand_id
1 'polypeptide(L)'
;SSSSESSSSESSSESTSSSSSSSSSSESASSDPIELQFSSDNNWIEKDKTCYEYKGYVVNNQSSAVKDWSITIKYEGEIKIKSSWGVTYKTENNTLKLTPESYNKEINPNASIDFGLQIMTDKPVDLNNVTLTVDGKTVNAKEKVKLPSNKNNQPSQNNSNSQNNNSNSPNNNNSNSANNTAKDVPEANTNDWLSVKGNKIVDADGTEVWLTGCNWFGYNTGTNTFDGLWACNLNDALKSIADHGFNLLRIPISTELLNNWEDGVYPEANYNNAENSYLNGMNSLEIFDYVIGQCRANGIKIMVDIHCAVTDAMGHMKPLWTDGDITEEDYLRGLKWIAERYKNDDTIIAIDLKNEPHGKQNESPRAKWDNSKDSDNWKYIAEKAGNTVLSANPNLLVMVEGIECYPKDIKTNGNFKSTNEDDYYFDWWGGNLRGVKDYPVDLGKYQNKLVYSPHDYGPTVYKQPWFEGNF
;
A
#
# COMPACT_ATOMS: atom_id res chain seq x y z
N SER A 1 -42.86 -49.40 8.01
CA SER A 1 -42.84 -50.25 9.21
C SER A 1 -41.86 -49.61 10.17
N SER A 2 -42.30 -48.88 11.06
CA SER A 2 -42.64 -49.06 12.48
C SER A 2 -41.42 -49.06 13.35
N SER A 3 -41.23 -47.98 14.14
CA SER A 3 -41.64 -47.83 15.54
C SER A 3 -40.69 -48.56 16.48
N SER A 4 -40.21 -48.07 17.59
CA SER A 4 -40.73 -47.25 18.67
C SER A 4 -39.63 -47.12 19.72
N GLU A 5 -39.51 -45.99 20.38
CA GLU A 5 -39.70 -45.63 21.81
C GLU A 5 -39.16 -46.62 22.87
N SER A 6 -38.38 -46.14 23.84
CA SER A 6 -38.77 -45.59 25.14
C SER A 6 -37.55 -45.68 26.10
N SER A 7 -37.16 -44.66 26.78
CA SER A 7 -37.49 -44.01 28.04
C SER A 7 -36.88 -44.64 29.31
N SER A 8 -36.45 -43.71 30.19
CA SER A 8 -36.33 -43.71 31.67
C SER A 8 -35.08 -44.33 32.29
N SER A 9 -34.50 -43.87 33.36
CA SER A 9 -34.67 -42.81 34.36
C SER A 9 -33.61 -43.03 35.48
N GLU A 10 -33.17 -41.94 36.12
CA GLU A 10 -32.76 -41.77 37.52
C GLU A 10 -31.78 -42.78 38.19
N SER A 11 -30.80 -42.39 38.97
CA SER A 11 -30.77 -41.50 40.13
C SER A 11 -29.38 -41.41 40.75
N SER A 12 -29.06 -40.22 41.25
CA SER A 12 -28.32 -39.80 42.46
C SER A 12 -27.28 -40.70 43.15
N SER A 13 -26.11 -40.12 43.50
CA SER A 13 -25.74 -39.84 44.90
C SER A 13 -24.36 -39.14 45.00
N GLU A 14 -24.30 -38.21 45.94
CA GLU A 14 -23.17 -37.39 46.39
C GLU A 14 -21.99 -38.22 46.99
N SER A 15 -20.78 -37.69 46.86
CA SER A 15 -19.86 -37.63 48.00
C SER A 15 -18.73 -36.61 47.74
N THR A 16 -18.57 -35.74 48.66
CA THR A 16 -17.56 -34.72 48.89
C THR A 16 -16.16 -35.27 49.11
N SER A 17 -15.15 -34.66 48.51
CA SER A 17 -13.84 -34.48 49.18
C SER A 17 -13.06 -33.33 48.58
N SER A 18 -12.70 -32.39 49.43
CA SER A 18 -11.89 -31.21 49.24
C SER A 18 -10.44 -31.53 48.95
N SER A 19 -9.85 -30.91 47.94
CA SER A 19 -8.42 -30.63 47.92
C SER A 19 -8.14 -29.34 47.16
N SER A 20 -7.59 -28.37 47.85
CA SER A 20 -7.12 -27.08 47.39
C SER A 20 -5.94 -27.22 46.44
N SER A 21 -6.07 -26.72 45.24
CA SER A 21 -4.92 -26.38 44.39
C SER A 21 -5.19 -25.03 43.73
N SER A 22 -4.34 -24.08 44.04
CA SER A 22 -4.28 -22.74 43.46
C SER A 22 -4.01 -22.84 41.97
N SER A 23 -5.02 -22.53 41.17
CA SER A 23 -4.86 -22.26 39.74
C SER A 23 -4.97 -20.75 39.50
N SER A 24 -3.87 -20.18 39.06
CA SER A 24 -3.86 -18.84 38.48
C SER A 24 -4.80 -18.80 37.27
N SER A 25 -5.93 -18.15 37.44
CA SER A 25 -6.84 -17.84 36.35
C SER A 25 -6.24 -16.70 35.50
N SER A 26 -5.81 -17.02 34.28
CA SER A 26 -5.70 -16.02 33.24
C SER A 26 -7.12 -15.56 32.92
N GLU A 27 -7.47 -14.34 33.32
CA GLU A 27 -8.65 -13.66 32.85
C GLU A 27 -8.54 -13.48 31.34
N SER A 28 -9.31 -14.23 30.57
CA SER A 28 -9.63 -13.90 29.21
C SER A 28 -10.50 -12.63 29.25
N ALA A 29 -9.95 -11.50 28.86
CA ALA A 29 -10.72 -10.28 28.66
C ALA A 29 -11.80 -10.58 27.62
N SER A 30 -13.08 -10.58 28.02
CA SER A 30 -14.21 -10.67 27.10
C SER A 30 -14.22 -9.37 26.30
N SER A 31 -13.92 -9.45 25.00
CA SER A 31 -14.08 -8.31 24.09
C SER A 31 -15.56 -7.93 24.02
N ASP A 32 -15.86 -6.63 24.03
CA ASP A 32 -17.22 -6.17 23.80
C ASP A 32 -17.70 -6.64 22.42
N PRO A 33 -19.00 -6.95 22.26
CA PRO A 33 -19.55 -7.45 20.99
C PRO A 33 -19.27 -6.53 19.79
N ILE A 34 -19.28 -5.22 20.05
CA ILE A 34 -18.94 -4.16 19.08
C ILE A 34 -18.06 -3.14 19.80
N GLU A 35 -16.99 -2.72 19.16
CA GLU A 35 -16.08 -1.71 19.69
C GLU A 35 -15.86 -0.58 18.69
N LEU A 36 -15.72 0.64 19.21
CA LEU A 36 -15.18 1.78 18.49
C LEU A 36 -13.83 2.14 19.11
N GLN A 37 -12.77 1.98 18.35
CA GLN A 37 -11.47 2.52 18.70
C GLN A 37 -11.28 3.84 17.95
N PHE A 38 -10.83 4.90 18.63
CA PHE A 38 -10.65 6.22 18.04
C PHE A 38 -9.48 6.92 18.70
N SER A 39 -8.52 7.40 17.94
CA SER A 39 -7.32 8.07 18.45
C SER A 39 -6.86 9.16 17.51
N SER A 40 -6.08 10.12 18.05
CA SER A 40 -5.31 11.07 17.25
C SER A 40 -3.83 10.83 17.54
N ASP A 41 -3.12 10.38 16.53
CA ASP A 41 -1.69 10.10 16.62
C ASP A 41 -0.83 11.23 16.02
N ASN A 42 -1.45 12.15 15.26
CA ASN A 42 -0.76 13.21 14.55
C ASN A 42 -1.51 14.53 14.63
N ASN A 43 -0.76 15.64 14.73
CA ASN A 43 -1.32 16.99 14.62
C ASN A 43 -0.25 17.96 14.11
N TRP A 44 -0.69 19.02 13.43
CA TRP A 44 0.17 20.09 12.90
C TRP A 44 -0.53 21.44 12.92
N ILE A 45 0.19 22.52 12.81
CA ILE A 45 -0.36 23.87 12.74
C ILE A 45 -0.51 24.29 11.28
N GLU A 46 -1.69 24.73 10.90
CA GLU A 46 -1.99 25.26 9.58
C GLU A 46 -2.78 26.58 9.73
N LYS A 47 -2.24 27.69 9.24
CA LYS A 47 -2.88 29.01 9.28
C LYS A 47 -3.41 29.41 10.66
N ASP A 48 -2.57 29.27 11.69
CA ASP A 48 -2.88 29.58 13.10
C ASP A 48 -3.92 28.67 13.78
N LYS A 49 -4.34 27.56 13.13
CA LYS A 49 -5.19 26.54 13.74
C LYS A 49 -4.47 25.19 13.77
N THR A 50 -4.81 24.38 14.77
CA THR A 50 -4.28 23.02 14.84
C THR A 50 -5.16 22.08 14.02
N CYS A 51 -4.55 21.33 13.12
CA CYS A 51 -5.18 20.23 12.42
C CYS A 51 -4.82 18.93 13.16
N TYR A 52 -5.83 18.16 13.55
CA TYR A 52 -5.69 16.84 14.16
C TYR A 52 -6.09 15.77 13.16
N GLU A 53 -5.26 14.77 13.02
CA GLU A 53 -5.61 13.56 12.27
C GLU A 53 -6.12 12.50 13.23
N TYR A 54 -7.33 12.04 12.98
CA TYR A 54 -7.98 10.98 13.75
C TYR A 54 -8.09 9.72 12.92
N LYS A 55 -7.77 8.59 13.54
CA LYS A 55 -8.00 7.25 12.99
C LYS A 55 -8.99 6.51 13.88
N GLY A 56 -9.93 5.82 13.26
CA GLY A 56 -10.93 5.04 13.96
C GLY A 56 -11.12 3.66 13.35
N TYR A 57 -11.50 2.71 14.20
CA TYR A 57 -11.85 1.35 13.81
C TYR A 57 -13.18 0.98 14.42
N VAL A 58 -14.11 0.47 13.61
CA VAL A 58 -15.31 -0.19 14.10
C VAL A 58 -15.06 -1.70 14.02
N VAL A 59 -15.03 -2.34 15.18
CA VAL A 59 -14.72 -3.76 15.31
C VAL A 59 -15.99 -4.54 15.62
N ASN A 60 -16.31 -5.54 14.81
CA ASN A 60 -17.43 -6.44 15.00
C ASN A 60 -16.93 -7.78 15.56
N ASN A 61 -17.02 -7.98 16.85
CA ASN A 61 -16.64 -9.24 17.55
C ASN A 61 -17.82 -10.24 17.62
N GLN A 62 -18.92 -9.97 16.91
CA GLN A 62 -20.09 -10.85 16.91
C GLN A 62 -19.99 -11.93 15.84
N SER A 63 -20.80 -12.97 15.97
CA SER A 63 -20.98 -14.03 14.96
C SER A 63 -21.93 -13.65 13.81
N SER A 64 -22.51 -12.44 13.84
CA SER A 64 -23.39 -11.88 12.80
C SER A 64 -22.83 -10.61 12.20
N ALA A 65 -23.12 -10.33 10.94
CA ALA A 65 -22.71 -9.10 10.29
C ALA A 65 -23.47 -7.88 10.84
N VAL A 66 -22.76 -6.76 10.96
CA VAL A 66 -23.33 -5.44 11.25
C VAL A 66 -23.69 -4.76 9.93
N LYS A 67 -24.91 -4.28 9.78
CA LYS A 67 -25.40 -3.72 8.51
C LYS A 67 -25.76 -2.24 8.56
N ASP A 68 -25.89 -1.66 9.74
CA ASP A 68 -26.20 -0.25 9.92
C ASP A 68 -25.42 0.32 11.09
N TRP A 69 -24.51 1.24 10.80
CA TRP A 69 -23.69 1.88 11.80
C TRP A 69 -23.47 3.37 11.50
N SER A 70 -23.29 4.15 12.54
CA SER A 70 -22.91 5.55 12.43
C SER A 70 -22.13 6.01 13.66
N ILE A 71 -21.25 6.98 13.48
CA ILE A 71 -20.47 7.57 14.57
C ILE A 71 -20.94 9.00 14.78
N THR A 72 -21.07 9.39 16.03
CA THR A 72 -21.42 10.74 16.45
C THR A 72 -20.30 11.32 17.29
N ILE A 73 -19.78 12.47 16.89
CA ILE A 73 -18.78 13.24 17.60
C ILE A 73 -19.41 14.57 18.01
N LYS A 74 -19.51 14.80 19.33
CA LYS A 74 -19.94 16.10 19.87
C LYS A 74 -18.70 16.92 20.19
N TYR A 75 -18.73 18.20 19.86
CA TYR A 75 -17.58 19.08 20.05
C TYR A 75 -18.02 20.47 20.55
N GLU A 76 -17.08 21.15 21.19
CA GLU A 76 -17.24 22.54 21.60
C GLU A 76 -16.44 23.46 20.68
N GLY A 77 -17.04 24.55 20.25
CA GLY A 77 -16.41 25.51 19.37
C GLY A 77 -16.59 25.22 17.89
N GLU A 78 -15.73 25.79 17.06
CA GLU A 78 -15.77 25.64 15.61
C GLU A 78 -14.84 24.50 15.17
N ILE A 79 -15.36 23.60 14.34
CA ILE A 79 -14.53 22.62 13.65
C ILE A 79 -14.68 22.74 12.13
N LYS A 80 -13.60 22.50 11.42
CA LYS A 80 -13.60 22.39 9.96
C LYS A 80 -12.99 21.05 9.58
N ILE A 81 -13.77 20.25 8.84
CA ILE A 81 -13.25 18.99 8.28
C ILE A 81 -12.41 19.36 7.06
N LYS A 82 -11.17 18.94 7.04
CA LYS A 82 -10.23 19.11 5.94
C LYS A 82 -10.32 17.94 4.98
N SER A 83 -10.37 16.72 5.51
CA SER A 83 -10.56 15.49 4.74
C SER A 83 -11.21 14.41 5.58
N SER A 84 -11.79 13.40 4.92
CA SER A 84 -12.30 12.19 5.53
C SER A 84 -12.08 11.02 4.57
N TRP A 85 -11.87 9.82 5.12
CA TRP A 85 -11.81 8.58 4.36
C TRP A 85 -12.55 7.46 5.10
N GLY A 86 -13.09 6.52 4.35
CA GLY A 86 -13.90 5.43 4.91
C GLY A 86 -15.26 5.84 5.47
N VAL A 87 -15.59 7.13 5.49
CA VAL A 87 -16.86 7.68 5.97
C VAL A 87 -17.26 8.93 5.21
N THR A 88 -18.56 9.11 5.05
CA THR A 88 -19.17 10.42 4.74
C THR A 88 -19.52 11.17 6.03
N TYR A 89 -19.58 12.48 5.99
CA TYR A 89 -19.88 13.27 7.18
C TYR A 89 -20.95 14.34 6.96
N LYS A 90 -21.65 14.67 8.06
CA LYS A 90 -22.57 15.79 8.14
C LYS A 90 -22.38 16.52 9.46
N THR A 91 -22.34 17.84 9.42
CA THR A 91 -22.16 18.71 10.58
C THR A 91 -23.48 19.43 10.90
N GLU A 92 -23.95 19.34 12.12
CA GLU A 92 -25.16 20.02 12.57
C GLU A 92 -25.10 20.26 14.09
N ASN A 93 -25.39 21.51 14.56
CA ASN A 93 -25.49 21.84 15.98
C ASN A 93 -24.36 21.28 16.87
N ASN A 94 -23.11 21.59 16.55
CA ASN A 94 -21.94 21.12 17.29
C ASN A 94 -21.83 19.58 17.34
N THR A 95 -22.38 18.91 16.36
CA THR A 95 -22.35 17.46 16.21
C THR A 95 -21.88 17.12 14.82
N LEU A 96 -20.85 16.30 14.74
CA LEU A 96 -20.36 15.68 13.52
C LEU A 96 -20.89 14.25 13.48
N LYS A 97 -21.71 13.95 12.50
CA LYS A 97 -22.20 12.59 12.24
C LYS A 97 -21.46 11.98 11.07
N LEU A 98 -20.86 10.80 11.28
CA LEU A 98 -20.21 10.00 10.28
C LEU A 98 -21.08 8.81 9.92
N THR A 99 -21.17 8.50 8.64
CA THR A 99 -21.90 7.33 8.13
C THR A 99 -20.97 6.58 7.17
N PRO A 100 -21.16 5.25 7.03
CA PRO A 100 -20.32 4.44 6.15
C PRO A 100 -20.44 4.87 4.70
N GLU A 101 -19.39 4.63 3.96
CA GLU A 101 -19.41 4.59 2.50
C GLU A 101 -20.12 3.33 2.00
N SER A 102 -20.47 3.29 0.72
CA SER A 102 -21.21 2.16 0.15
C SER A 102 -20.47 0.81 0.27
N TYR A 103 -19.14 0.85 0.21
CA TYR A 103 -18.29 -0.34 0.21
C TYR A 103 -17.99 -0.91 1.61
N ASN A 104 -18.17 -0.13 2.69
CA ASN A 104 -17.90 -0.56 4.07
C ASN A 104 -19.13 -0.47 4.98
N LYS A 105 -20.31 -0.43 4.38
CA LYS A 105 -21.59 -0.34 5.10
C LYS A 105 -21.87 -1.61 5.92
N GLU A 106 -21.45 -2.76 5.44
CA GLU A 106 -21.59 -4.05 6.12
C GLU A 106 -20.23 -4.47 6.71
N ILE A 107 -20.21 -4.82 8.00
CA ILE A 107 -19.03 -5.33 8.69
C ILE A 107 -19.26 -6.81 9.01
N ASN A 108 -18.51 -7.68 8.36
CA ASN A 108 -18.61 -9.12 8.54
C ASN A 108 -18.33 -9.57 9.98
N PRO A 109 -18.77 -10.76 10.39
CA PRO A 109 -18.43 -11.34 11.68
C PRO A 109 -16.92 -11.40 11.91
N ASN A 110 -16.46 -11.00 13.11
CA ASN A 110 -15.05 -10.97 13.51
C ASN A 110 -14.15 -10.12 12.57
N ALA A 111 -14.72 -9.11 11.93
CA ALA A 111 -14.01 -8.18 11.06
C ALA A 111 -14.04 -6.75 11.63
N SER A 112 -13.20 -5.89 11.09
CA SER A 112 -13.19 -4.46 11.37
C SER A 112 -13.15 -3.65 10.10
N ILE A 113 -13.61 -2.41 10.18
CA ILE A 113 -13.40 -1.38 9.16
C ILE A 113 -12.64 -0.21 9.79
N ASP A 114 -11.85 0.44 8.99
CA ASP A 114 -11.12 1.65 9.36
C ASP A 114 -11.73 2.88 8.70
N PHE A 115 -11.52 4.02 9.33
CA PHE A 115 -11.88 5.33 8.80
C PHE A 115 -10.98 6.40 9.41
N GLY A 116 -10.98 7.58 8.83
CA GLY A 116 -10.27 8.68 9.44
C GLY A 116 -10.77 10.05 9.04
N LEU A 117 -10.27 11.05 9.75
CA LEU A 117 -10.65 12.46 9.64
C LEU A 117 -9.45 13.35 9.88
N GLN A 118 -9.33 14.41 9.10
CA GLN A 118 -8.48 15.55 9.44
C GLN A 118 -9.37 16.72 9.84
N ILE A 119 -9.24 17.14 11.08
CA ILE A 119 -10.12 18.15 11.69
C ILE A 119 -9.29 19.35 12.14
N MET A 120 -9.62 20.54 11.64
CA MET A 120 -9.08 21.80 12.14
C MET A 120 -9.94 22.29 13.28
N THR A 121 -9.37 22.43 14.47
CA THR A 121 -10.05 22.84 15.69
C THR A 121 -9.07 23.46 16.68
N ASP A 122 -9.58 24.26 17.62
CA ASP A 122 -8.77 24.86 18.67
C ASP A 122 -8.39 23.88 19.80
N LYS A 123 -9.10 22.74 19.89
CA LYS A 123 -8.87 21.70 20.92
C LYS A 123 -9.06 20.31 20.30
N PRO A 124 -8.34 19.30 20.76
CA PRO A 124 -8.58 17.92 20.33
C PRO A 124 -10.00 17.48 20.70
N VAL A 125 -10.54 16.54 19.92
CA VAL A 125 -11.84 15.89 20.21
C VAL A 125 -11.71 15.09 21.51
N ASP A 126 -12.62 15.31 22.45
CA ASP A 126 -12.71 14.49 23.66
C ASP A 126 -13.35 13.14 23.32
N LEU A 127 -12.64 12.05 23.61
CA LEU A 127 -13.09 10.68 23.33
C LEU A 127 -14.41 10.34 24.04
N ASN A 128 -14.69 10.95 25.19
CA ASN A 128 -15.97 10.78 25.89
C ASN A 128 -17.17 11.31 25.09
N ASN A 129 -16.91 12.14 24.10
CA ASN A 129 -17.90 12.72 23.20
C ASN A 129 -18.01 11.99 21.86
N VAL A 130 -17.35 10.84 21.71
CA VAL A 130 -17.35 10.01 20.50
C VAL A 130 -18.11 8.72 20.75
N THR A 131 -19.17 8.51 20.00
CA THR A 131 -20.05 7.34 20.16
C THR A 131 -20.33 6.67 18.84
N LEU A 132 -20.37 5.34 18.85
CA LEU A 132 -20.81 4.49 17.75
C LEU A 132 -22.23 4.01 18.01
N THR A 133 -23.09 4.12 17.02
CA THR A 133 -24.45 3.53 17.05
C THR A 133 -24.51 2.40 16.02
N VAL A 134 -24.90 1.22 16.48
CA VAL A 134 -25.09 0.02 15.65
C VAL A 134 -26.44 -0.59 15.99
N ASP A 135 -27.30 -0.80 15.01
CA ASP A 135 -28.65 -1.37 15.18
C ASP A 135 -29.44 -0.70 16.34
N GLY A 136 -29.30 0.63 16.47
CA GLY A 136 -29.95 1.42 17.52
C GLY A 136 -29.31 1.34 18.91
N LYS A 137 -28.23 0.59 19.10
CA LYS A 137 -27.42 0.54 20.34
C LYS A 137 -26.21 1.44 20.22
N THR A 138 -25.91 2.16 21.29
CA THR A 138 -24.77 3.09 21.33
C THR A 138 -23.66 2.56 22.24
N VAL A 139 -22.42 2.59 21.74
CA VAL A 139 -21.19 2.30 22.49
C VAL A 139 -20.27 3.51 22.46
N ASN A 140 -19.54 3.75 23.53
CA ASN A 140 -18.56 4.84 23.61
C ASN A 140 -17.25 4.43 22.92
N ALA A 141 -16.55 5.40 22.38
CA ALA A 141 -15.21 5.19 21.86
C ALA A 141 -14.24 4.79 23.00
N LYS A 142 -13.35 3.88 22.69
CA LYS A 142 -12.21 3.52 23.53
C LYS A 142 -10.94 4.11 22.91
N GLU A 143 -10.04 4.60 23.73
CA GLU A 143 -8.72 4.95 23.28
C GLU A 143 -8.02 3.67 22.80
N LYS A 144 -7.36 3.72 21.65
CA LYS A 144 -6.51 2.63 21.19
C LYS A 144 -5.42 2.45 22.25
N VAL A 145 -5.39 1.31 22.92
CA VAL A 145 -4.41 1.05 23.98
C VAL A 145 -3.02 1.13 23.35
N LYS A 146 -2.29 2.20 23.61
CA LYS A 146 -0.85 2.26 23.38
C LYS A 146 -0.21 1.27 24.35
N LEU A 147 0.40 0.22 23.82
CA LEU A 147 1.34 -0.57 24.59
C LEU A 147 2.40 0.38 25.16
N PRO A 148 2.83 0.23 26.45
CA PRO A 148 3.71 1.18 27.09
C PRO A 148 5.02 1.29 26.33
N SER A 149 5.27 2.43 25.71
CA SER A 149 6.57 2.79 25.17
C SER A 149 7.52 2.98 26.35
N ASN A 150 8.56 2.18 26.41
CA ASN A 150 9.66 2.34 27.36
C ASN A 150 10.33 3.71 27.14
N LYS A 151 9.92 4.68 27.93
CA LYS A 151 10.66 5.94 28.04
C LYS A 151 11.84 5.71 28.94
N ASN A 152 13.01 5.52 28.36
CA ASN A 152 14.30 5.93 28.94
C ASN A 152 15.33 5.99 27.82
N ASN A 153 15.59 7.23 27.36
CA ASN A 153 16.94 7.77 27.20
C ASN A 153 16.86 9.14 26.53
N GLN A 154 16.99 10.17 27.36
CA GLN A 154 17.40 11.50 26.88
C GLN A 154 18.91 11.44 26.58
N PRO A 155 19.39 12.03 25.50
CA PRO A 155 20.81 12.16 25.24
C PRO A 155 21.36 13.33 26.03
N SER A 156 22.25 13.05 26.95
CA SER A 156 23.17 14.06 27.49
C SER A 156 24.32 14.26 26.51
N GLN A 157 24.49 15.51 26.07
CA GLN A 157 25.69 15.97 25.40
C GLN A 157 26.90 15.75 26.30
N ASN A 158 28.00 15.20 25.78
CA ASN A 158 29.33 15.77 25.93
C ASN A 158 30.39 15.10 25.04
N ASN A 159 31.03 15.95 24.36
CA ASN A 159 32.32 16.04 23.68
C ASN A 159 33.40 14.97 23.89
N SER A 160 34.05 14.75 22.76
CA SER A 160 35.49 14.71 22.46
C SER A 160 36.29 13.44 22.58
N ASN A 161 36.84 13.13 21.43
CA ASN A 161 38.22 12.71 21.13
C ASN A 161 38.66 11.22 21.23
N SER A 162 39.02 10.78 20.03
CA SER A 162 40.32 10.17 19.65
C SER A 162 40.60 8.67 19.93
N GLN A 163 40.82 8.04 18.78
CA GLN A 163 41.91 7.08 18.46
C GLN A 163 41.78 5.61 18.77
N ASN A 164 41.73 4.91 17.61
CA ASN A 164 42.54 3.73 17.23
C ASN A 164 42.69 2.51 18.16
N ASN A 165 42.35 1.39 17.69
CA ASN A 165 43.14 0.25 17.26
C ASN A 165 42.54 -1.14 17.57
N ASN A 166 42.35 -1.86 16.49
CA ASN A 166 42.77 -3.25 16.24
C ASN A 166 42.44 -4.42 17.18
N SER A 167 41.79 -5.37 16.52
CA SER A 167 42.10 -6.81 16.50
C SER A 167 41.50 -7.76 17.52
N ASN A 168 40.95 -8.81 16.90
CA ASN A 168 40.84 -10.21 17.33
C ASN A 168 39.64 -10.70 18.12
N SER A 169 38.83 -11.48 17.35
CA SER A 169 38.09 -12.66 17.87
C SER A 169 38.98 -13.58 18.72
N PRO A 170 38.46 -14.48 19.62
CA PRO A 170 37.44 -15.46 19.26
C PRO A 170 36.48 -15.94 20.39
N ASN A 171 35.38 -16.50 19.92
CA ASN A 171 34.69 -17.73 20.44
C ASN A 171 34.07 -17.81 21.83
N ASN A 172 32.82 -18.11 21.80
CA ASN A 172 32.11 -19.30 22.32
C ASN A 172 31.00 -19.11 23.34
N ASN A 173 29.87 -19.60 22.92
CA ASN A 173 28.91 -20.51 23.54
C ASN A 173 27.65 -19.98 24.24
N ASN A 174 26.56 -20.31 23.55
CA ASN A 174 25.40 -21.06 24.03
C ASN A 174 24.34 -20.35 24.90
N SER A 175 23.21 -20.13 24.29
CA SER A 175 21.94 -20.68 24.87
C SER A 175 20.76 -20.50 23.88
N ASN A 176 20.06 -21.61 23.73
CA ASN A 176 18.84 -21.91 23.01
C ASN A 176 17.86 -20.75 22.83
N SER A 177 17.56 -20.47 21.57
CA SER A 177 16.31 -19.87 21.15
C SER A 177 15.80 -20.59 19.92
N ALA A 178 14.50 -20.80 19.90
CA ALA A 178 13.77 -21.64 18.96
C ALA A 178 14.18 -21.43 17.50
N ASN A 179 14.47 -22.53 16.81
CA ASN A 179 14.80 -22.62 15.40
C ASN A 179 13.64 -22.13 14.53
N ASN A 180 13.71 -20.87 14.08
CA ASN A 180 13.26 -20.51 12.76
C ASN A 180 14.51 -20.62 11.85
N THR A 181 14.64 -21.76 11.17
CA THR A 181 15.65 -21.90 10.12
C THR A 181 15.32 -20.88 9.03
N ALA A 182 16.06 -19.77 9.03
CA ALA A 182 16.13 -18.91 7.87
C ALA A 182 16.55 -19.80 6.71
N LYS A 183 15.66 -19.95 5.73
CA LYS A 183 15.99 -20.57 4.45
C LYS A 183 17.18 -19.80 3.93
N ASP A 184 18.28 -20.47 3.55
CA ASP A 184 19.43 -19.79 2.98
C ASP A 184 18.93 -18.93 1.83
N VAL A 185 19.12 -17.61 1.93
CA VAL A 185 18.71 -16.66 0.89
C VAL A 185 19.64 -16.88 -0.31
N PRO A 186 19.11 -17.22 -1.50
CA PRO A 186 19.94 -17.45 -2.68
C PRO A 186 20.77 -16.22 -3.06
N GLU A 187 21.78 -16.41 -3.91
CA GLU A 187 22.58 -15.30 -4.45
C GLU A 187 21.69 -14.28 -5.19
N ALA A 188 22.04 -13.00 -5.06
CA ALA A 188 21.26 -11.90 -5.62
C ALA A 188 21.30 -11.84 -7.15
N ASN A 189 22.37 -12.36 -7.77
CA ASN A 189 22.52 -12.37 -9.22
C ASN A 189 22.82 -13.78 -9.72
N THR A 190 21.82 -14.38 -10.32
CA THR A 190 21.90 -15.69 -10.97
C THR A 190 21.91 -15.58 -12.49
N ASN A 191 21.95 -14.36 -13.05
CA ASN A 191 21.76 -14.04 -14.46
C ASN A 191 20.38 -14.42 -15.02
N ASP A 192 19.39 -14.49 -14.18
CA ASP A 192 17.99 -14.78 -14.54
C ASP A 192 17.24 -13.52 -15.02
N TRP A 193 17.86 -12.82 -15.98
CA TRP A 193 17.35 -11.60 -16.57
C TRP A 193 16.43 -11.88 -17.75
N LEU A 194 15.37 -11.07 -17.85
CA LEU A 194 14.35 -11.24 -18.86
C LEU A 194 14.52 -10.27 -20.04
N SER A 195 13.95 -10.65 -21.19
CA SER A 195 13.88 -9.81 -22.37
C SER A 195 12.58 -10.06 -23.15
N VAL A 196 12.30 -9.20 -24.14
CA VAL A 196 11.13 -9.30 -25.00
C VAL A 196 11.53 -9.87 -26.36
N LYS A 197 10.79 -10.88 -26.82
CA LYS A 197 10.93 -11.46 -28.17
C LYS A 197 9.54 -11.55 -28.82
N GLY A 198 9.27 -10.61 -29.73
CA GLY A 198 7.92 -10.48 -30.30
C GLY A 198 6.92 -10.03 -29.26
N ASN A 199 5.92 -10.85 -28.97
CA ASN A 199 4.89 -10.62 -27.95
C ASN A 199 5.09 -11.46 -26.68
N LYS A 200 6.32 -11.95 -26.46
CA LYS A 200 6.64 -12.83 -25.33
C LYS A 200 7.72 -12.23 -24.47
N ILE A 201 7.64 -12.46 -23.17
CA ILE A 201 8.74 -12.29 -22.23
C ILE A 201 9.51 -13.61 -22.21
N VAL A 202 10.82 -13.55 -22.35
CA VAL A 202 11.70 -14.74 -22.42
C VAL A 202 12.89 -14.59 -21.48
N ASP A 203 13.41 -15.72 -21.00
CA ASP A 203 14.65 -15.81 -20.25
C ASP A 203 15.90 -15.69 -21.17
N ALA A 204 17.08 -15.88 -20.59
CA ALA A 204 18.34 -15.81 -21.32
C ALA A 204 18.50 -16.91 -22.42
N ASP A 205 17.82 -18.03 -22.24
CA ASP A 205 17.84 -19.16 -23.21
C ASP A 205 16.75 -18.97 -24.29
N GLY A 206 15.94 -17.94 -24.19
CA GLY A 206 14.82 -17.65 -25.10
C GLY A 206 13.56 -18.46 -24.82
N THR A 207 13.46 -19.09 -23.65
CA THR A 207 12.28 -19.80 -23.19
C THR A 207 11.25 -18.78 -22.69
N GLU A 208 9.98 -18.97 -23.05
CA GLU A 208 8.89 -18.11 -22.61
C GLU A 208 8.68 -18.21 -21.09
N VAL A 209 8.62 -17.05 -20.43
CA VAL A 209 8.38 -16.92 -19.01
C VAL A 209 6.97 -16.34 -18.78
N TRP A 210 6.20 -17.01 -17.94
CA TRP A 210 4.89 -16.55 -17.52
C TRP A 210 4.98 -15.89 -16.13
N LEU A 211 4.69 -14.59 -16.09
CA LEU A 211 4.65 -13.82 -14.86
C LEU A 211 3.21 -13.75 -14.35
N THR A 212 2.97 -14.35 -13.18
CA THR A 212 1.69 -14.28 -12.46
C THR A 212 1.93 -13.55 -11.17
N GLY A 213 1.37 -12.36 -11.03
CA GLY A 213 1.70 -11.46 -9.94
C GLY A 213 0.50 -10.92 -9.19
N CYS A 214 0.79 -10.29 -8.08
CA CYS A 214 -0.13 -9.44 -7.33
C CYS A 214 0.54 -8.13 -6.95
N ASN A 215 -0.29 -7.13 -6.62
CA ASN A 215 0.20 -5.86 -6.09
C ASN A 215 0.15 -5.88 -4.56
N TRP A 216 1.16 -5.28 -3.91
CA TRP A 216 1.12 -5.00 -2.49
C TRP A 216 1.65 -3.58 -2.26
N PHE A 217 0.74 -2.66 -1.98
CA PHE A 217 1.05 -1.25 -1.80
C PHE A 217 1.55 -0.91 -0.39
N GLY A 218 1.98 0.33 -0.19
CA GLY A 218 2.39 0.88 1.11
C GLY A 218 3.61 1.78 1.03
N TYR A 219 4.61 1.45 0.20
CA TYR A 219 5.76 2.33 -0.03
C TYR A 219 5.43 3.62 -0.81
N ASN A 220 4.26 3.69 -1.40
CA ASN A 220 3.70 4.87 -2.04
C ASN A 220 2.86 5.73 -1.09
N THR A 221 2.67 5.29 0.15
CA THR A 221 1.88 5.98 1.19
C THR A 221 2.74 6.32 2.40
N GLY A 222 2.22 7.04 3.38
CA GLY A 222 2.92 7.34 4.63
C GLY A 222 3.21 6.11 5.51
N THR A 223 2.89 4.90 5.07
CA THR A 223 3.26 3.64 5.73
C THR A 223 4.75 3.34 5.57
N ASN A 224 5.38 3.77 4.45
CA ASN A 224 6.80 3.59 4.12
C ASN A 224 7.31 2.14 4.20
N THR A 225 6.41 1.18 4.12
CA THR A 225 6.58 -0.27 4.01
C THR A 225 5.28 -0.84 3.47
N PHE A 226 5.13 -2.17 3.37
CA PHE A 226 3.86 -2.74 2.95
C PHE A 226 2.71 -2.39 3.90
N ASP A 227 1.59 -2.04 3.32
CA ASP A 227 0.35 -1.81 4.07
C ASP A 227 -0.14 -3.12 4.72
N GLY A 228 -0.75 -3.03 5.90
CA GLY A 228 -1.27 -4.20 6.61
C GLY A 228 -0.27 -4.90 7.53
N LEU A 229 1.01 -4.51 7.58
CA LEU A 229 2.00 -5.13 8.47
C LEU A 229 1.74 -4.89 9.97
N TRP A 230 0.75 -4.09 10.31
CA TRP A 230 0.24 -3.99 11.69
C TRP A 230 -0.60 -5.19 12.12
N ALA A 231 -1.11 -5.99 11.17
CA ALA A 231 -2.01 -7.12 11.41
C ALA A 231 -1.49 -8.45 10.85
N CYS A 232 -0.43 -8.46 10.04
CA CYS A 232 0.13 -9.68 9.47
C CYS A 232 1.65 -9.74 9.59
N ASN A 233 2.19 -10.96 9.57
CA ASN A 233 3.62 -11.22 9.48
C ASN A 233 4.07 -11.14 8.01
N LEU A 234 5.08 -10.35 7.72
CA LEU A 234 5.61 -10.15 6.37
C LEU A 234 6.08 -11.44 5.70
N ASN A 235 6.85 -12.25 6.45
CA ASN A 235 7.41 -13.49 5.90
C ASN A 235 6.34 -14.52 5.58
N ASP A 236 5.32 -14.63 6.46
CA ASP A 236 4.19 -15.53 6.25
C ASP A 236 3.34 -15.08 5.05
N ALA A 237 3.15 -13.78 4.88
CA ALA A 237 2.44 -13.22 3.73
C ALA A 237 3.18 -13.48 2.41
N LEU A 238 4.50 -13.23 2.35
CA LEU A 238 5.30 -13.51 1.14
C LEU A 238 5.33 -15.00 0.83
N LYS A 239 5.45 -15.85 1.87
CA LYS A 239 5.37 -17.29 1.69
C LYS A 239 3.99 -17.71 1.14
N SER A 240 2.92 -17.14 1.67
CA SER A 240 1.56 -17.42 1.19
C SER A 240 1.37 -17.03 -0.27
N ILE A 241 1.90 -15.87 -0.70
CA ILE A 241 1.91 -15.44 -2.10
C ILE A 241 2.58 -16.51 -2.98
N ALA A 242 3.77 -16.97 -2.60
CA ALA A 242 4.50 -18.01 -3.34
C ALA A 242 3.76 -19.35 -3.36
N ASP A 243 3.23 -19.79 -2.20
CA ASP A 243 2.49 -21.05 -2.08
C ASP A 243 1.22 -21.10 -2.95
N HIS A 244 0.64 -19.93 -3.28
CA HIS A 244 -0.49 -19.81 -4.22
C HIS A 244 -0.07 -19.70 -5.69
N GLY A 245 1.22 -19.85 -5.98
CA GLY A 245 1.74 -19.91 -7.35
C GLY A 245 2.04 -18.55 -7.98
N PHE A 246 2.03 -17.46 -7.20
CA PHE A 246 2.49 -16.16 -7.67
C PHE A 246 4.02 -16.13 -7.72
N ASN A 247 4.57 -15.66 -8.83
CA ASN A 247 6.00 -15.55 -9.04
C ASN A 247 6.46 -14.10 -9.29
N LEU A 248 5.55 -13.13 -9.14
CA LEU A 248 5.82 -11.71 -9.30
C LEU A 248 5.10 -10.92 -8.21
N LEU A 249 5.79 -9.97 -7.60
CA LEU A 249 5.22 -8.96 -6.71
C LEU A 249 5.44 -7.57 -7.34
N ARG A 250 4.37 -6.86 -7.65
CA ARG A 250 4.42 -5.45 -8.05
C ARG A 250 4.34 -4.59 -6.79
N ILE A 251 5.35 -3.75 -6.59
CA ILE A 251 5.51 -2.93 -5.38
C ILE A 251 5.33 -1.45 -5.73
N PRO A 252 4.16 -0.87 -5.44
CA PRO A 252 3.93 0.57 -5.53
C PRO A 252 4.85 1.35 -4.60
N ILE A 253 5.57 2.34 -5.15
CA ILE A 253 6.47 3.24 -4.43
C ILE A 253 6.32 4.67 -4.96
N SER A 254 6.64 5.68 -4.15
CA SER A 254 6.65 7.07 -4.58
C SER A 254 8.04 7.51 -5.06
N THR A 255 8.08 8.48 -5.98
CA THR A 255 9.32 9.15 -6.34
C THR A 255 9.97 9.83 -5.13
N GLU A 256 9.16 10.48 -4.29
CA GLU A 256 9.62 11.14 -3.07
C GLU A 256 10.37 10.19 -2.15
N LEU A 257 9.85 8.98 -1.91
CA LEU A 257 10.51 7.99 -1.05
C LEU A 257 11.85 7.52 -1.62
N LEU A 258 11.92 7.31 -2.94
CA LEU A 258 13.17 6.95 -3.61
C LEU A 258 14.24 8.04 -3.45
N ASN A 259 13.85 9.30 -3.63
CA ASN A 259 14.73 10.44 -3.47
C ASN A 259 15.15 10.65 -2.03
N ASN A 260 14.25 10.47 -1.07
CA ASN A 260 14.57 10.47 0.35
C ASN A 260 15.64 9.42 0.69
N TRP A 261 15.48 8.21 0.19
CA TRP A 261 16.46 7.14 0.41
C TRP A 261 17.83 7.45 -0.21
N GLU A 262 17.87 8.03 -1.42
CA GLU A 262 19.11 8.49 -2.06
C GLU A 262 19.80 9.57 -1.23
N ASP A 263 19.03 10.51 -0.68
CA ASP A 263 19.52 11.61 0.15
C ASP A 263 19.86 11.17 1.59
N GLY A 264 19.72 9.87 1.92
CA GLY A 264 20.01 9.33 3.25
C GLY A 264 18.92 9.67 4.29
N VAL A 265 17.73 10.03 3.83
CA VAL A 265 16.55 10.28 4.66
C VAL A 265 15.68 9.02 4.64
N TYR A 266 15.41 8.45 5.81
CA TYR A 266 14.70 7.19 5.96
C TYR A 266 13.42 7.40 6.78
N PRO A 267 12.28 7.69 6.14
CA PRO A 267 11.01 7.80 6.85
C PRO A 267 10.71 6.53 7.65
N GLU A 268 10.07 6.72 8.80
CA GLU A 268 9.72 5.60 9.69
C GLU A 268 8.72 4.67 9.01
N ALA A 269 9.01 3.37 9.05
CA ALA A 269 8.13 2.34 8.53
C ALA A 269 7.08 1.94 9.58
N ASN A 270 5.82 1.83 9.17
CA ASN A 270 4.70 1.50 10.06
C ASN A 270 4.38 0.00 10.02
N TYR A 271 4.77 -0.72 11.07
CA TYR A 271 4.47 -2.15 11.22
C TYR A 271 4.30 -2.53 12.70
N ASN A 272 3.72 -3.70 12.95
CA ASN A 272 3.59 -4.25 14.30
C ASN A 272 4.91 -4.92 14.72
N ASN A 273 5.58 -4.34 15.72
CA ASN A 273 6.85 -4.83 16.23
C ASN A 273 6.78 -6.25 16.85
N ALA A 274 5.63 -6.68 17.33
CA ALA A 274 5.47 -8.03 17.89
C ALA A 274 5.34 -9.08 16.79
N GLU A 275 4.55 -8.77 15.74
CA GLU A 275 4.34 -9.64 14.59
C GLU A 275 5.58 -9.73 13.68
N ASN A 276 6.31 -8.63 13.57
CA ASN A 276 7.46 -8.47 12.66
C ASN A 276 8.72 -8.08 13.44
N SER A 277 9.00 -8.74 14.57
CA SER A 277 10.10 -8.37 15.48
C SER A 277 11.49 -8.41 14.84
N TYR A 278 11.66 -9.17 13.77
CA TYR A 278 12.90 -9.24 13.00
C TYR A 278 13.19 -7.97 12.19
N LEU A 279 12.21 -7.08 12.01
CA LEU A 279 12.38 -5.77 11.36
C LEU A 279 12.80 -4.68 12.36
N ASN A 280 12.78 -4.96 13.67
CA ASN A 280 13.09 -3.97 14.69
C ASN A 280 14.51 -3.43 14.55
N GLY A 281 14.64 -2.12 14.48
CA GLY A 281 15.90 -1.41 14.29
C GLY A 281 16.30 -1.19 12.84
N MET A 282 15.55 -1.71 11.87
CA MET A 282 15.72 -1.42 10.44
C MET A 282 15.00 -0.14 10.07
N ASN A 283 15.61 0.69 9.23
CA ASN A 283 14.95 1.79 8.57
C ASN A 283 14.14 1.32 7.35
N SER A 284 13.34 2.21 6.72
CA SER A 284 12.46 1.84 5.62
C SER A 284 13.18 1.25 4.40
N LEU A 285 14.41 1.70 4.11
CA LEU A 285 15.22 1.14 3.03
C LEU A 285 15.78 -0.25 3.39
N GLU A 286 16.25 -0.42 4.62
CA GLU A 286 16.74 -1.73 5.10
C GLU A 286 15.61 -2.76 5.12
N ILE A 287 14.37 -2.34 5.45
CA ILE A 287 13.18 -3.20 5.32
C ILE A 287 12.93 -3.57 3.85
N PHE A 288 13.08 -2.63 2.93
CA PHE A 288 12.93 -2.92 1.50
C PHE A 288 14.00 -3.89 1.00
N ASP A 289 15.27 -3.73 1.41
CA ASP A 289 16.35 -4.68 1.13
C ASP A 289 16.04 -6.09 1.70
N TYR A 290 15.49 -6.15 2.92
CA TYR A 290 15.03 -7.40 3.53
C TYR A 290 13.91 -8.06 2.72
N VAL A 291 12.91 -7.28 2.27
CA VAL A 291 11.81 -7.76 1.41
C VAL A 291 12.34 -8.40 0.14
N ILE A 292 13.31 -7.77 -0.54
CA ILE A 292 13.94 -8.31 -1.76
C ILE A 292 14.56 -9.68 -1.47
N GLY A 293 15.30 -9.80 -0.36
CA GLY A 293 15.87 -11.08 0.07
C GLY A 293 14.82 -12.16 0.32
N GLN A 294 13.70 -11.80 0.97
CA GLN A 294 12.61 -12.75 1.24
C GLN A 294 11.84 -13.13 -0.04
N CYS A 295 11.62 -12.21 -0.96
CA CYS A 295 11.05 -12.52 -2.26
C CYS A 295 11.94 -13.52 -3.01
N ARG A 296 13.27 -13.29 -3.05
CA ARG A 296 14.23 -14.19 -3.67
C ARG A 296 14.20 -15.59 -3.04
N ALA A 297 14.17 -15.68 -1.71
CA ALA A 297 14.10 -16.95 -0.98
C ALA A 297 12.82 -17.74 -1.28
N ASN A 298 11.75 -17.06 -1.68
CA ASN A 298 10.46 -17.67 -2.03
C ASN A 298 10.25 -17.79 -3.55
N GLY A 299 11.24 -17.45 -4.39
CA GLY A 299 11.12 -17.55 -5.85
C GLY A 299 10.20 -16.50 -6.46
N ILE A 300 9.99 -15.38 -5.78
CA ILE A 300 9.16 -14.25 -6.24
C ILE A 300 10.09 -13.20 -6.85
N LYS A 301 9.85 -12.82 -8.10
CA LYS A 301 10.47 -11.66 -8.74
C LYS A 301 9.72 -10.38 -8.36
N ILE A 302 10.38 -9.24 -8.50
CA ILE A 302 9.83 -7.92 -8.14
C ILE A 302 9.75 -7.03 -9.38
N MET A 303 8.62 -6.34 -9.51
CA MET A 303 8.42 -5.18 -10.35
C MET A 303 8.24 -3.97 -9.45
N VAL A 304 9.13 -2.99 -9.54
CA VAL A 304 8.97 -1.71 -8.83
C VAL A 304 8.08 -0.81 -9.68
N ASP A 305 7.04 -0.27 -9.07
CA ASP A 305 6.06 0.60 -9.73
C ASP A 305 6.15 2.01 -9.16
N ILE A 306 6.47 3.00 -10.03
CA ILE A 306 6.37 4.40 -9.64
C ILE A 306 4.89 4.79 -9.61
N HIS A 307 4.29 4.62 -8.45
CA HIS A 307 2.85 4.75 -8.29
C HIS A 307 2.38 6.20 -8.25
N CYS A 308 3.16 7.05 -7.59
CA CYS A 308 2.88 8.47 -7.42
C CYS A 308 4.16 9.28 -7.28
N ALA A 309 4.06 10.59 -7.47
CA ALA A 309 5.18 11.51 -7.26
C ALA A 309 5.45 11.68 -5.75
N VAL A 310 4.44 12.08 -5.00
CA VAL A 310 4.50 12.35 -3.55
C VAL A 310 4.00 11.15 -2.76
N THR A 311 4.60 10.90 -1.60
CA THR A 311 4.19 9.84 -0.67
C THR A 311 2.87 10.22 0.00
N ASP A 312 1.77 9.84 -0.63
CA ASP A 312 0.41 10.18 -0.19
C ASP A 312 -0.54 9.03 -0.58
N ALA A 313 -1.44 8.65 0.32
CA ALA A 313 -2.48 7.66 0.07
C ALA A 313 -3.37 7.98 -1.15
N MET A 314 -3.49 9.26 -1.52
CA MET A 314 -4.24 9.75 -2.68
C MET A 314 -3.35 10.13 -3.87
N GLY A 315 -2.04 9.93 -3.78
CA GLY A 315 -1.08 10.30 -4.83
C GLY A 315 -1.35 9.63 -6.18
N HIS A 316 -1.94 8.44 -6.18
CA HIS A 316 -2.36 7.72 -7.39
C HIS A 316 -3.45 8.46 -8.20
N MET A 317 -4.19 9.38 -7.58
CA MET A 317 -5.20 10.22 -8.26
C MET A 317 -4.59 11.34 -9.11
N LYS A 318 -3.26 11.47 -9.10
CA LYS A 318 -2.56 12.46 -9.93
C LYS A 318 -2.22 11.90 -11.30
N PRO A 319 -2.57 12.62 -12.38
CA PRO A 319 -2.48 12.06 -13.74
C PRO A 319 -1.05 11.90 -14.24
N LEU A 320 -0.11 12.69 -13.73
CA LEU A 320 1.26 12.74 -14.22
C LEU A 320 2.26 12.15 -13.23
N TRP A 321 3.50 12.04 -13.65
CA TRP A 321 4.69 11.61 -12.88
C TRP A 321 5.28 12.69 -11.99
N THR A 322 4.74 13.90 -12.05
CA THR A 322 5.12 15.09 -11.27
C THR A 322 3.94 15.58 -10.45
N ASP A 323 4.19 16.05 -9.23
CA ASP A 323 3.18 16.69 -8.38
C ASP A 323 3.88 17.54 -7.30
N GLY A 324 3.34 18.75 -7.04
CA GLY A 324 3.90 19.65 -6.05
C GLY A 324 5.36 20.01 -6.34
N ASP A 325 6.22 19.73 -5.39
CA ASP A 325 7.66 19.99 -5.48
C ASP A 325 8.44 18.88 -6.19
N ILE A 326 7.80 17.75 -6.51
CA ILE A 326 8.40 16.65 -7.26
C ILE A 326 8.37 16.96 -8.75
N THR A 327 9.53 17.31 -9.28
CA THR A 327 9.75 17.69 -10.67
C THR A 327 10.02 16.48 -11.57
N GLU A 328 10.10 16.71 -12.89
CA GLU A 328 10.56 15.70 -13.85
C GLU A 328 12.01 15.26 -13.56
N GLU A 329 12.87 16.17 -13.11
CA GLU A 329 14.25 15.86 -12.73
C GLU A 329 14.28 14.92 -11.52
N ASP A 330 13.45 15.18 -10.50
CA ASP A 330 13.32 14.32 -9.33
C ASP A 330 12.78 12.94 -9.68
N TYR A 331 11.81 12.86 -10.58
CA TYR A 331 11.28 11.60 -11.10
C TYR A 331 12.36 10.76 -11.80
N LEU A 332 13.16 11.39 -12.67
CA LEU A 332 14.24 10.69 -13.37
C LEU A 332 15.39 10.31 -12.43
N ARG A 333 15.65 11.12 -11.41
CA ARG A 333 16.65 10.87 -10.37
C ARG A 333 16.29 9.61 -9.56
N GLY A 334 15.06 9.52 -9.06
CA GLY A 334 14.60 8.35 -8.32
C GLY A 334 14.64 7.07 -9.14
N LEU A 335 14.21 7.11 -10.40
CA LEU A 335 14.31 5.99 -11.33
C LEU A 335 15.76 5.52 -11.57
N LYS A 336 16.66 6.47 -11.77
CA LYS A 336 18.08 6.16 -11.96
C LYS A 336 18.66 5.51 -10.72
N TRP A 337 18.41 6.10 -9.56
CA TRP A 337 18.93 5.61 -8.29
C TRP A 337 18.52 4.16 -8.01
N ILE A 338 17.24 3.82 -8.12
CA ILE A 338 16.79 2.46 -7.81
C ILE A 338 17.33 1.44 -8.83
N ALA A 339 17.45 1.83 -10.12
CA ALA A 339 18.02 0.98 -11.14
C ALA A 339 19.52 0.71 -10.92
N GLU A 340 20.29 1.71 -10.46
CA GLU A 340 21.71 1.59 -10.12
C GLU A 340 21.91 0.78 -8.84
N ARG A 341 21.12 1.02 -7.80
CA ARG A 341 21.24 0.36 -6.50
C ARG A 341 21.12 -1.16 -6.62
N TYR A 342 20.15 -1.64 -7.37
CA TYR A 342 19.88 -3.08 -7.52
C TYR A 342 20.37 -3.67 -8.85
N LYS A 343 21.38 -3.06 -9.46
CA LYS A 343 21.90 -3.48 -10.77
C LYS A 343 22.37 -4.93 -10.82
N ASN A 344 22.81 -5.47 -9.71
CA ASN A 344 23.33 -6.84 -9.60
C ASN A 344 22.36 -7.76 -8.83
N ASP A 345 21.08 -7.42 -8.78
CA ASP A 345 20.05 -8.21 -8.10
C ASP A 345 18.92 -8.52 -9.08
N ASP A 346 18.94 -9.72 -9.66
CA ASP A 346 17.95 -10.18 -10.63
C ASP A 346 16.60 -10.59 -9.99
N THR A 347 16.43 -10.36 -8.70
CA THR A 347 15.12 -10.45 -8.05
C THR A 347 14.23 -9.30 -8.52
N ILE A 348 14.80 -8.10 -8.72
CA ILE A 348 14.10 -6.98 -9.35
C ILE A 348 14.30 -7.08 -10.87
N ILE A 349 13.25 -7.47 -11.58
CA ILE A 349 13.29 -7.71 -13.02
C ILE A 349 12.73 -6.58 -13.86
N ALA A 350 11.92 -5.70 -13.29
CA ALA A 350 11.20 -4.67 -14.04
C ALA A 350 10.99 -3.41 -13.23
N ILE A 351 10.88 -2.29 -13.95
CA ILE A 351 10.33 -1.03 -13.43
C ILE A 351 9.12 -0.64 -14.28
N ASP A 352 7.99 -0.44 -13.60
CA ASP A 352 6.81 0.19 -14.15
C ASP A 352 6.96 1.70 -14.00
N LEU A 353 7.07 2.39 -15.13
CA LEU A 353 7.52 3.77 -15.13
C LEU A 353 6.55 4.73 -14.45
N LYS A 354 5.24 4.50 -14.56
CA LYS A 354 4.22 5.30 -13.89
C LYS A 354 2.88 4.55 -13.87
N ASN A 355 2.35 4.38 -12.68
CA ASN A 355 1.00 3.87 -12.51
C ASN A 355 -0.04 4.80 -13.10
N GLU A 356 -0.83 4.28 -14.01
CA GLU A 356 -2.08 4.85 -14.50
C GLU A 356 -2.00 6.33 -14.95
N PRO A 357 -1.21 6.65 -15.97
CA PRO A 357 -1.28 7.96 -16.60
C PRO A 357 -2.70 8.22 -17.12
N HIS A 358 -3.33 9.34 -16.73
CA HIS A 358 -4.73 9.57 -17.01
C HIS A 358 -5.07 11.07 -17.22
N GLY A 359 -6.34 11.36 -17.28
CA GLY A 359 -6.92 12.69 -17.41
C GLY A 359 -7.79 12.79 -18.67
N LYS A 360 -9.00 13.32 -18.47
CA LYS A 360 -10.01 13.47 -19.52
C LYS A 360 -9.71 14.65 -20.43
N GLN A 361 -10.44 14.73 -21.55
CA GLN A 361 -10.25 15.74 -22.59
C GLN A 361 -10.43 17.19 -22.10
N ASN A 362 -11.15 17.41 -21.00
CA ASN A 362 -11.41 18.72 -20.39
C ASN A 362 -10.58 18.98 -19.12
N GLU A 363 -9.69 18.07 -18.74
CA GLU A 363 -8.83 18.19 -17.56
C GLU A 363 -7.45 18.75 -17.93
N SER A 364 -6.80 19.41 -16.97
CA SER A 364 -5.43 19.90 -17.08
C SER A 364 -4.80 19.97 -15.67
N PRO A 365 -3.62 19.36 -15.45
CA PRO A 365 -2.87 18.57 -16.44
C PRO A 365 -3.53 17.22 -16.74
N ARG A 366 -3.17 16.61 -17.85
CA ARG A 366 -3.60 15.26 -18.26
C ARG A 366 -2.50 14.57 -19.06
N ALA A 367 -2.43 13.24 -18.97
CA ALA A 367 -1.50 12.48 -19.78
C ALA A 367 -1.92 12.46 -21.25
N LYS A 368 -0.98 12.80 -22.14
CA LYS A 368 -1.14 12.77 -23.60
C LYS A 368 -0.22 11.72 -24.21
N TRP A 369 -0.51 11.34 -25.45
CA TRP A 369 0.34 10.43 -26.21
C TRP A 369 0.39 10.88 -27.68
N ASP A 370 1.43 11.61 -28.04
CA ASP A 370 1.66 12.06 -29.40
C ASP A 370 3.17 12.22 -29.71
N ASN A 371 3.52 12.93 -30.75
CA ASN A 371 4.92 13.16 -31.12
C ASN A 371 5.49 14.49 -30.61
N SER A 372 4.80 15.16 -29.69
CA SER A 372 5.28 16.39 -29.06
C SER A 372 6.33 16.10 -27.97
N LYS A 373 6.97 17.15 -27.47
CA LYS A 373 7.82 17.12 -26.29
C LYS A 373 7.20 17.89 -25.12
N ASP A 374 5.88 17.97 -25.13
CA ASP A 374 5.15 18.65 -24.06
C ASP A 374 5.37 17.94 -22.74
N SER A 375 5.37 18.68 -21.65
CA SER A 375 5.64 18.17 -20.30
C SER A 375 4.58 17.17 -19.78
N ASP A 376 3.43 17.09 -20.45
CA ASP A 376 2.34 16.16 -20.16
C ASP A 376 2.22 15.01 -21.20
N ASN A 377 3.21 14.90 -22.12
CA ASN A 377 3.24 13.80 -23.10
C ASN A 377 3.87 12.55 -22.51
N TRP A 378 3.03 11.56 -22.16
CA TRP A 378 3.45 10.30 -21.57
C TRP A 378 4.44 9.51 -22.45
N LYS A 379 4.18 9.43 -23.74
CA LYS A 379 5.10 8.75 -24.67
C LYS A 379 6.51 9.36 -24.63
N TYR A 380 6.62 10.68 -24.65
CA TYR A 380 7.90 11.38 -24.62
C TYR A 380 8.66 11.12 -23.31
N ILE A 381 7.96 11.22 -22.16
CA ILE A 381 8.60 11.00 -20.87
C ILE A 381 8.90 9.52 -20.64
N ALA A 382 8.08 8.58 -21.13
CA ALA A 382 8.35 7.15 -21.05
C ALA A 382 9.63 6.78 -21.79
N GLU A 383 9.90 7.39 -22.96
CA GLU A 383 11.18 7.22 -23.65
C GLU A 383 12.37 7.75 -22.84
N LYS A 384 12.22 8.91 -22.24
CA LYS A 384 13.25 9.54 -21.42
C LYS A 384 13.52 8.74 -20.13
N ALA A 385 12.46 8.35 -19.44
CA ALA A 385 12.52 7.54 -18.22
C ALA A 385 13.08 6.13 -18.49
N GLY A 386 12.57 5.46 -19.53
CA GLY A 386 13.04 4.13 -19.92
C GLY A 386 14.51 4.13 -20.29
N ASN A 387 14.97 5.13 -21.04
CA ASN A 387 16.40 5.28 -21.35
C ASN A 387 17.25 5.61 -20.10
N THR A 388 16.70 6.36 -19.14
CA THR A 388 17.37 6.62 -17.86
C THR A 388 17.57 5.33 -17.07
N VAL A 389 16.50 4.53 -16.90
CA VAL A 389 16.56 3.22 -16.24
C VAL A 389 17.56 2.28 -16.94
N LEU A 390 17.44 2.12 -18.25
CA LEU A 390 18.24 1.15 -19.01
C LEU A 390 19.69 1.57 -19.22
N SER A 391 19.98 2.85 -19.11
CA SER A 391 21.39 3.32 -19.06
C SER A 391 22.04 2.99 -17.72
N ALA A 392 21.28 2.99 -16.63
CA ALA A 392 21.73 2.61 -15.30
C ALA A 392 21.83 1.08 -15.14
N ASN A 393 20.75 0.38 -15.53
CA ASN A 393 20.67 -1.09 -15.50
C ASN A 393 20.05 -1.64 -16.80
N PRO A 394 20.87 -2.07 -17.77
CA PRO A 394 20.38 -2.55 -19.07
C PRO A 394 19.63 -3.90 -19.01
N ASN A 395 19.60 -4.53 -17.86
CA ASN A 395 18.99 -5.85 -17.68
C ASN A 395 17.50 -5.80 -17.36
N LEU A 396 17.00 -4.67 -16.83
CA LEU A 396 15.62 -4.50 -16.43
C LEU A 396 14.66 -4.50 -17.63
N LEU A 397 13.46 -5.01 -17.42
CA LEU A 397 12.31 -4.69 -18.26
C LEU A 397 11.76 -3.31 -17.87
N VAL A 398 11.27 -2.58 -18.84
CA VAL A 398 10.59 -1.30 -18.67
C VAL A 398 9.14 -1.48 -19.07
N MET A 399 8.23 -1.28 -18.09
CA MET A 399 6.80 -1.34 -18.32
C MET A 399 6.29 0.06 -18.67
N VAL A 400 5.49 0.15 -19.72
CA VAL A 400 4.86 1.39 -20.16
C VAL A 400 3.36 1.14 -20.28
N GLU A 401 2.61 1.77 -19.40
CA GLU A 401 1.15 1.74 -19.44
C GLU A 401 0.59 2.65 -20.54
N GLY A 402 -0.71 2.57 -20.78
CA GLY A 402 -1.43 3.48 -21.64
C GLY A 402 -1.77 4.81 -20.97
N ILE A 403 -2.78 5.48 -21.52
CA ILE A 403 -3.40 6.70 -20.96
C ILE A 403 -4.91 6.47 -20.81
N GLU A 404 -5.69 7.46 -20.33
CA GLU A 404 -7.15 7.33 -20.21
C GLU A 404 -7.89 7.60 -21.53
N CYS A 405 -7.57 8.68 -22.22
CA CYS A 405 -8.27 9.04 -23.44
C CYS A 405 -7.34 9.36 -24.62
N TYR A 406 -7.67 8.84 -25.79
CA TYR A 406 -6.88 9.01 -27.03
C TYR A 406 -7.74 9.58 -28.17
N PRO A 407 -7.32 10.64 -28.89
CA PRO A 407 -8.09 11.24 -29.96
C PRO A 407 -8.40 10.25 -31.10
N LYS A 408 -9.65 10.25 -31.59
CA LYS A 408 -10.08 9.46 -32.75
C LYS A 408 -9.37 9.83 -34.03
N ASP A 409 -9.02 11.10 -34.15
CA ASP A 409 -8.33 11.67 -35.32
C ASP A 409 -7.11 12.49 -34.89
N ILE A 410 -6.09 11.82 -34.38
CA ILE A 410 -4.86 12.43 -33.90
C ILE A 410 -4.09 13.19 -35.00
N LYS A 411 -4.23 12.77 -36.27
CA LYS A 411 -3.43 13.30 -37.39
C LYS A 411 -4.02 14.55 -38.03
N THR A 412 -5.34 14.70 -38.00
CA THR A 412 -6.06 15.76 -38.72
C THR A 412 -6.57 16.87 -37.82
N ASN A 413 -7.04 16.57 -36.60
CA ASN A 413 -7.63 17.56 -35.69
C ASN A 413 -6.65 18.13 -34.66
N GLY A 414 -5.36 17.85 -34.81
CA GLY A 414 -4.32 18.50 -34.04
C GLY A 414 -4.36 18.15 -32.55
N ASN A 415 -4.07 16.90 -32.24
CA ASN A 415 -3.35 16.57 -31.01
C ASN A 415 -4.02 17.04 -29.73
N PHE A 416 -4.97 16.30 -29.19
CA PHE A 416 -5.52 16.56 -27.83
C PHE A 416 -6.13 17.97 -27.63
N LYS A 417 -6.48 18.72 -28.71
CA LYS A 417 -7.04 20.07 -28.60
C LYS A 417 -8.55 20.10 -28.39
N SER A 418 -9.27 19.08 -28.85
CA SER A 418 -10.70 19.01 -28.65
C SER A 418 -11.06 18.82 -27.20
N THR A 419 -12.10 19.50 -26.73
CA THR A 419 -12.75 19.30 -25.45
C THR A 419 -14.02 18.48 -25.57
N ASN A 420 -14.41 18.09 -26.80
CA ASN A 420 -15.58 17.26 -27.03
C ASN A 420 -15.26 15.80 -26.77
N GLU A 421 -16.03 15.17 -25.91
CA GLU A 421 -15.90 13.76 -25.52
C GLU A 421 -16.04 12.82 -26.73
N ASP A 422 -16.91 13.13 -27.67
CA ASP A 422 -17.13 12.34 -28.88
C ASP A 422 -15.90 12.21 -29.79
N ASP A 423 -14.90 13.05 -29.61
CA ASP A 423 -13.67 13.03 -30.41
C ASP A 423 -12.61 12.06 -29.85
N TYR A 424 -12.91 11.36 -28.75
CA TYR A 424 -11.95 10.50 -28.05
C TYR A 424 -12.43 9.05 -27.92
N TYR A 425 -11.46 8.14 -27.84
CA TYR A 425 -11.60 6.81 -27.32
C TYR A 425 -11.19 6.82 -25.85
N PHE A 426 -12.07 6.35 -24.97
CA PHE A 426 -11.80 6.20 -23.55
C PHE A 426 -11.42 4.76 -23.19
N ASP A 427 -10.70 4.63 -22.10
CA ASP A 427 -10.34 3.38 -21.48
C ASP A 427 -10.16 3.60 -19.97
N TRP A 428 -9.80 2.58 -19.23
CA TRP A 428 -9.33 2.74 -17.87
C TRP A 428 -8.07 3.60 -17.81
N TRP A 429 -7.78 4.18 -16.66
CA TRP A 429 -6.52 4.84 -16.39
C TRP A 429 -5.36 3.89 -16.70
N GLY A 430 -4.37 4.30 -17.45
CA GLY A 430 -3.29 3.44 -17.92
C GLY A 430 -3.69 2.37 -18.95
N GLY A 431 -4.96 2.28 -19.37
CA GLY A 431 -5.46 1.21 -20.23
C GLY A 431 -5.29 1.48 -21.74
N ASN A 432 -5.40 2.74 -22.17
CA ASN A 432 -5.49 3.09 -23.59
C ASN A 432 -4.13 3.11 -24.29
N LEU A 433 -3.81 2.04 -24.98
CA LEU A 433 -2.59 1.90 -25.79
C LEU A 433 -2.75 2.23 -27.29
N ARG A 434 -3.85 2.89 -27.70
CA ARG A 434 -4.08 3.22 -29.11
C ARG A 434 -2.98 4.08 -29.70
N GLY A 435 -2.34 4.92 -28.89
CA GLY A 435 -1.21 5.75 -29.29
C GLY A 435 0.00 4.99 -29.80
N VAL A 436 0.19 3.73 -29.39
CA VAL A 436 1.32 2.88 -29.83
C VAL A 436 1.33 2.67 -31.32
N LYS A 437 0.17 2.57 -31.95
CA LYS A 437 0.05 2.41 -33.41
C LYS A 437 0.63 3.58 -34.19
N ASP A 438 0.40 4.80 -33.71
CA ASP A 438 0.78 6.01 -34.42
C ASP A 438 2.13 6.56 -33.96
N TYR A 439 2.45 6.40 -32.68
CA TYR A 439 3.62 6.92 -32.01
C TYR A 439 4.14 5.87 -31.01
N PRO A 440 4.77 4.77 -31.49
CA PRO A 440 5.35 3.77 -30.60
C PRO A 440 6.46 4.39 -29.72
N VAL A 441 6.65 3.85 -28.54
CA VAL A 441 7.76 4.20 -27.66
C VAL A 441 9.05 3.64 -28.26
N ASP A 442 10.06 4.48 -28.39
CA ASP A 442 11.38 4.12 -28.94
C ASP A 442 12.46 4.19 -27.83
N LEU A 443 12.96 3.01 -27.45
CA LEU A 443 14.08 2.88 -26.51
C LEU A 443 15.42 2.56 -27.20
N GLY A 444 15.47 2.74 -28.53
CA GLY A 444 16.66 2.55 -29.34
C GLY A 444 17.26 1.14 -29.16
N LYS A 445 18.53 1.06 -28.75
CA LYS A 445 19.22 -0.23 -28.54
C LYS A 445 18.60 -1.11 -27.45
N TYR A 446 17.72 -0.58 -26.64
CA TYR A 446 17.07 -1.29 -25.53
C TYR A 446 15.62 -1.70 -25.86
N GLN A 447 15.21 -1.66 -27.13
CA GLN A 447 13.83 -1.94 -27.53
C GLN A 447 13.33 -3.33 -27.07
N ASN A 448 14.22 -4.31 -26.93
CA ASN A 448 13.91 -5.64 -26.40
C ASN A 448 13.70 -5.68 -24.87
N LYS A 449 13.65 -4.54 -24.22
CA LYS A 449 13.33 -4.38 -22.80
C LYS A 449 11.98 -3.68 -22.56
N LEU A 450 11.33 -3.20 -23.62
CA LEU A 450 10.04 -2.53 -23.55
C LEU A 450 8.91 -3.54 -23.47
N VAL A 451 8.04 -3.37 -22.48
CA VAL A 451 6.76 -4.09 -22.34
C VAL A 451 5.63 -3.05 -22.23
N TYR A 452 4.64 -3.15 -23.09
CA TYR A 452 3.38 -2.40 -22.92
C TYR A 452 2.49 -3.14 -21.94
N SER A 453 2.03 -2.43 -20.90
CA SER A 453 1.28 -2.98 -19.76
C SER A 453 -0.03 -2.22 -19.55
N PRO A 454 -1.08 -2.52 -20.32
CA PRO A 454 -2.36 -1.84 -20.13
C PRO A 454 -3.01 -2.28 -18.81
N HIS A 455 -3.65 -1.34 -18.12
CA HIS A 455 -4.50 -1.63 -16.98
C HIS A 455 -5.93 -1.88 -17.45
N ASP A 456 -6.60 -2.86 -16.87
CA ASP A 456 -7.97 -3.22 -17.17
C ASP A 456 -8.68 -3.69 -15.90
N TYR A 457 -9.96 -3.32 -15.76
CA TYR A 457 -10.78 -3.65 -14.61
C TYR A 457 -12.16 -4.11 -15.04
N GLY A 458 -12.75 -5.02 -14.30
CA GLY A 458 -14.11 -5.47 -14.52
C GLY A 458 -15.16 -4.46 -14.06
N PRO A 459 -16.43 -4.62 -14.48
CA PRO A 459 -17.53 -3.70 -14.17
C PRO A 459 -17.87 -3.63 -12.67
N THR A 460 -17.35 -4.56 -11.87
CA THR A 460 -17.51 -4.57 -10.39
C THR A 460 -16.64 -3.55 -9.69
N VAL A 461 -15.55 -3.09 -10.31
CA VAL A 461 -14.71 -2.00 -9.78
C VAL A 461 -15.41 -0.66 -9.99
N TYR A 462 -15.80 -0.38 -11.22
CA TYR A 462 -16.59 0.77 -11.60
C TYR A 462 -17.31 0.49 -12.92
N LYS A 463 -18.60 0.84 -13.01
CA LYS A 463 -19.39 0.64 -14.22
C LYS A 463 -19.08 1.72 -15.24
N GLN A 464 -18.23 1.41 -16.19
CA GLN A 464 -17.86 2.30 -17.28
C GLN A 464 -18.89 2.25 -18.42
N PRO A 465 -19.05 3.32 -19.23
CA PRO A 465 -20.01 3.35 -20.34
C PRO A 465 -19.83 2.24 -21.38
N TRP A 466 -18.60 1.77 -21.59
CA TRP A 466 -18.32 0.69 -22.55
C TRP A 466 -18.78 -0.70 -22.10
N PHE A 467 -19.24 -0.87 -20.86
CA PHE A 467 -19.88 -2.10 -20.40
C PHE A 467 -21.39 -2.15 -20.70
N GLU A 468 -21.98 -1.08 -21.25
CA GLU A 468 -23.43 -0.99 -21.50
C GLU A 468 -23.84 -1.45 -22.90
N GLY A 469 -22.91 -1.93 -23.72
CA GLY A 469 -23.18 -2.42 -25.08
C GLY A 469 -23.58 -3.90 -25.13
N ASN A 470 -24.33 -4.28 -26.17
CA ASN A 470 -24.46 -5.68 -26.56
C ASN A 470 -23.13 -6.09 -27.23
N PHE A 471 -22.32 -6.89 -26.54
CA PHE A 471 -21.14 -7.55 -27.09
C PHE A 471 -21.52 -8.85 -27.78
#